data_97fd7c6bc240257e1bea7a5ba3448219
#
_entry.id   97fd7c6bc240257e1bea7a5ba3448219
#
_cell.length_a   1.000
_cell.length_b   1.000
_cell.length_c   1.000
_cell.angle_alpha   90.00
_cell.angle_beta   90.00
_cell.angle_gamma   90.00
#
_symmetry.space_group_name_H-M   'P 1'
#
loop_
_entity.id
_entity.type
_entity.pdbx_description
1 polymer ?
#
loop_
_entity_poly.entity_id
_entity_poly.type
_entity_poly.pdbx_seq_one_letter_code
_entity_poly.pdbx_strand_id
1 'polypeptide(L)'
;MSNILKEDNYNIDNISKYLNYINTYNLEVKDAINYINNDIDYEVVKSMIELEDFNKDKLMDYYNIKKGHSLSDELVLYIVNNNIEYSSDIENYAKEKYFKLDNLKRYLGYNKGNNSYANVIKLVNSNRDKTFYTDSVKTDLSKGYLLIVNKYYSLDKNYVPSNLVHLTSAYTDNGCRLERKTYEQFKMLVDDAKKDGLYIKCRSGYRSYNDQNYIYNSYRNAHGQVWADKYSAKPGYSEHQTGLAIDVMASGINNYGQFSGTKEYAWMVKNAYKYGFILRYLESEENITGYSYESWHFRYVGVDVATKIKNENLTYEEYYEYYVK
;
A
#
# COMPACT_ATOMS: atom_id res chain seq x y z
N MET A 1 27.39 -37.68 -30.78
CA MET A 1 26.56 -38.66 -31.49
C MET A 1 26.31 -39.92 -30.66
N SER A 2 27.33 -40.61 -30.11
CA SER A 2 27.13 -41.83 -29.31
C SER A 2 26.23 -41.68 -28.09
N ASN A 3 26.17 -40.52 -27.46
CA ASN A 3 25.34 -40.28 -26.29
C ASN A 3 23.86 -40.05 -26.66
N ILE A 4 23.58 -39.42 -27.83
CA ILE A 4 22.22 -39.23 -28.33
C ILE A 4 21.56 -40.58 -28.60
N LEU A 5 22.30 -41.54 -29.17
CA LEU A 5 21.81 -42.90 -29.51
C LEU A 5 21.52 -43.78 -28.29
N LYS A 6 21.83 -43.31 -27.08
CA LYS A 6 21.55 -44.02 -25.83
C LYS A 6 20.25 -43.56 -25.14
N GLU A 7 19.69 -42.46 -25.60
CA GLU A 7 18.44 -41.93 -25.05
C GLU A 7 17.23 -42.60 -25.72
N ASP A 8 16.22 -42.97 -24.96
CA ASP A 8 15.05 -43.68 -25.46
C ASP A 8 14.14 -42.88 -26.39
N ASN A 9 14.23 -41.53 -26.32
CA ASN A 9 13.30 -40.61 -27.00
C ASN A 9 13.94 -39.85 -28.18
N TYR A 10 15.10 -40.25 -28.69
CA TYR A 10 15.68 -39.56 -29.83
C TYR A 10 14.96 -39.86 -31.14
N ASN A 11 14.88 -38.89 -32.03
CA ASN A 11 14.45 -39.11 -33.41
C ASN A 11 15.68 -38.96 -34.32
N ILE A 12 15.92 -40.03 -35.11
CA ILE A 12 17.10 -40.13 -35.97
C ILE A 12 17.17 -38.97 -37.00
N ASP A 13 16.03 -38.49 -37.48
CA ASP A 13 15.94 -37.39 -38.43
C ASP A 13 16.33 -36.04 -37.84
N ASN A 14 16.33 -35.90 -36.50
CA ASN A 14 16.65 -34.69 -35.77
C ASN A 14 18.09 -34.68 -35.20
N ILE A 15 18.92 -35.68 -35.45
CA ILE A 15 20.28 -35.79 -34.87
C ILE A 15 21.11 -34.51 -35.09
N SER A 16 21.09 -33.96 -36.31
CA SER A 16 21.82 -32.70 -36.62
C SER A 16 21.32 -31.51 -35.83
N LYS A 17 20.00 -31.44 -35.56
CA LYS A 17 19.40 -30.40 -34.72
C LYS A 17 19.79 -30.55 -33.27
N TYR A 18 19.76 -31.77 -32.72
CA TYR A 18 20.21 -32.06 -31.33
C TYR A 18 21.65 -31.65 -31.12
N LEU A 19 22.56 -32.04 -32.04
CA LEU A 19 23.98 -31.65 -31.96
C LEU A 19 24.16 -30.15 -32.03
N ASN A 20 23.41 -29.46 -32.88
CA ASN A 20 23.45 -28.01 -32.94
C ASN A 20 23.03 -27.35 -31.62
N TYR A 21 21.91 -27.79 -31.03
CA TYR A 21 21.44 -27.26 -29.74
C TYR A 21 22.43 -27.54 -28.63
N ILE A 22 22.97 -28.77 -28.52
CA ILE A 22 23.98 -29.12 -27.52
C ILE A 22 25.20 -28.18 -27.63
N ASN A 23 25.71 -27.98 -28.85
CA ASN A 23 26.90 -27.20 -29.04
C ASN A 23 26.68 -25.68 -28.93
N THR A 24 25.52 -25.19 -29.37
CA THR A 24 25.20 -23.75 -29.33
C THR A 24 24.90 -23.28 -27.90
N TYR A 25 24.18 -24.09 -27.15
CA TYR A 25 23.63 -23.71 -25.84
C TYR A 25 24.27 -24.48 -24.67
N ASN A 26 25.24 -25.35 -24.94
CA ASN A 26 25.90 -26.19 -23.93
C ASN A 26 24.93 -27.04 -23.11
N LEU A 27 23.94 -27.64 -23.78
CA LEU A 27 22.88 -28.42 -23.14
C LEU A 27 23.28 -29.88 -22.90
N GLU A 28 22.67 -30.48 -21.88
CA GLU A 28 22.65 -31.95 -21.74
C GLU A 28 21.90 -32.57 -22.92
N VAL A 29 22.31 -33.81 -23.28
CA VAL A 29 21.73 -34.53 -24.46
C VAL A 29 20.21 -34.67 -24.37
N LYS A 30 19.72 -35.09 -23.19
CA LYS A 30 18.29 -35.26 -22.95
C LYS A 30 17.47 -33.96 -23.06
N ASP A 31 18.07 -32.87 -22.62
CA ASP A 31 17.41 -31.57 -22.67
C ASP A 31 17.30 -31.08 -24.14
N ALA A 32 18.37 -31.21 -24.94
CA ALA A 32 18.33 -30.89 -26.36
C ALA A 32 17.30 -31.72 -27.13
N ILE A 33 17.19 -33.02 -26.80
CA ILE A 33 16.16 -33.92 -27.36
C ILE A 33 14.76 -33.44 -26.98
N ASN A 34 14.54 -33.08 -25.71
CA ASN A 34 13.26 -32.58 -25.23
C ASN A 34 12.84 -31.29 -25.94
N TYR A 35 13.74 -30.30 -26.06
CA TYR A 35 13.45 -29.05 -26.75
C TYR A 35 13.08 -29.27 -28.23
N ILE A 36 13.88 -30.06 -28.94
CA ILE A 36 13.65 -30.30 -30.38
C ILE A 36 12.38 -31.16 -30.61
N ASN A 37 12.13 -32.15 -29.81
CA ASN A 37 10.95 -33.03 -29.99
C ASN A 37 9.63 -32.33 -29.66
N ASN A 38 9.65 -31.34 -28.80
CA ASN A 38 8.48 -30.54 -28.47
C ASN A 38 8.42 -29.19 -29.22
N ASP A 39 9.29 -29.01 -30.24
CA ASP A 39 9.37 -27.79 -31.04
C ASP A 39 9.55 -26.51 -30.20
N ILE A 40 10.34 -26.60 -29.12
CA ILE A 40 10.61 -25.48 -28.21
C ILE A 40 11.86 -24.73 -28.68
N ASP A 41 11.70 -23.43 -28.91
CA ASP A 41 12.82 -22.53 -29.12
C ASP A 41 13.51 -22.21 -27.79
N TYR A 42 14.74 -22.71 -27.61
CA TYR A 42 15.51 -22.52 -26.37
C TYR A 42 15.74 -21.03 -26.04
N GLU A 43 15.92 -20.17 -27.05
CA GLU A 43 16.11 -18.73 -26.85
C GLU A 43 14.92 -18.09 -26.12
N VAL A 44 13.72 -18.63 -26.27
CA VAL A 44 12.51 -18.12 -25.62
C VAL A 44 12.51 -18.42 -24.14
N VAL A 45 13.08 -19.54 -23.71
CA VAL A 45 12.99 -20.02 -22.31
C VAL A 45 14.32 -19.98 -21.55
N LYS A 46 15.45 -19.70 -22.21
CA LYS A 46 16.78 -19.77 -21.58
C LYS A 46 16.94 -18.87 -20.35
N SER A 47 16.37 -17.67 -20.36
CA SER A 47 16.41 -16.73 -19.22
C SER A 47 15.57 -17.19 -18.04
N MET A 48 14.49 -17.93 -18.29
CA MET A 48 13.62 -18.46 -17.23
C MET A 48 14.23 -19.66 -16.50
N ILE A 49 15.01 -20.49 -17.22
CA ILE A 49 15.61 -21.74 -16.69
C ILE A 49 16.58 -21.44 -15.54
N GLU A 50 17.17 -20.25 -15.51
CA GLU A 50 18.11 -19.82 -14.49
C GLU A 50 17.42 -19.27 -13.23
N LEU A 51 16.11 -19.09 -13.26
CA LEU A 51 15.35 -18.57 -12.12
C LEU A 51 15.05 -19.66 -11.09
N GLU A 52 15.10 -19.30 -9.80
CA GLU A 52 14.94 -20.23 -8.68
C GLU A 52 13.61 -21.00 -8.72
N ASP A 53 12.54 -20.35 -9.15
CA ASP A 53 11.20 -20.94 -9.20
C ASP A 53 10.89 -21.73 -10.48
N PHE A 54 11.87 -21.94 -11.37
CA PHE A 54 11.66 -22.66 -12.61
C PHE A 54 11.42 -24.16 -12.36
N ASN A 55 10.28 -24.66 -12.85
CA ASN A 55 9.91 -26.07 -12.77
C ASN A 55 9.98 -26.73 -14.16
N LYS A 56 10.93 -27.63 -14.37
CA LYS A 56 11.15 -28.33 -15.64
C LYS A 56 9.90 -29.09 -16.15
N ASP A 57 9.05 -29.57 -15.25
CA ASP A 57 7.83 -30.33 -15.61
C ASP A 57 6.76 -29.41 -16.25
N LYS A 58 6.89 -28.08 -16.10
CA LYS A 58 5.99 -27.06 -16.65
C LYS A 58 6.58 -26.33 -17.86
N LEU A 59 7.66 -26.84 -18.44
CA LEU A 59 8.39 -26.17 -19.53
C LEU A 59 7.49 -25.75 -20.70
N MET A 60 6.57 -26.61 -21.12
CA MET A 60 5.64 -26.32 -22.22
C MET A 60 4.68 -25.19 -21.88
N ASP A 61 4.21 -25.12 -20.65
CA ASP A 61 3.29 -24.07 -20.22
C ASP A 61 3.99 -22.71 -20.23
N TYR A 62 5.24 -22.65 -19.71
CA TYR A 62 6.07 -21.44 -19.79
C TYR A 62 6.31 -21.01 -21.23
N TYR A 63 6.74 -21.95 -22.07
CA TYR A 63 7.03 -21.67 -23.47
C TYR A 63 5.84 -21.12 -24.23
N ASN A 64 4.67 -21.75 -24.09
CA ASN A 64 3.45 -21.34 -24.77
C ASN A 64 3.02 -19.91 -24.42
N ILE A 65 3.11 -19.54 -23.13
CA ILE A 65 2.80 -18.19 -22.68
C ILE A 65 3.87 -17.21 -23.20
N LYS A 66 5.14 -17.53 -22.99
CA LYS A 66 6.24 -16.63 -23.37
C LYS A 66 6.31 -16.36 -24.86
N LYS A 67 6.11 -17.39 -25.70
CA LYS A 67 6.11 -17.28 -27.16
C LYS A 67 4.99 -16.38 -27.69
N GLY A 68 3.82 -16.39 -27.01
CA GLY A 68 2.64 -15.65 -27.44
C GLY A 68 2.56 -14.20 -26.94
N HIS A 69 3.30 -13.85 -25.87
CA HIS A 69 3.09 -12.61 -25.11
C HIS A 69 4.40 -11.98 -24.63
N SER A 70 4.44 -10.64 -24.63
CA SER A 70 5.59 -9.86 -24.15
C SER A 70 5.54 -9.67 -22.63
N LEU A 71 5.56 -10.79 -21.88
CA LEU A 71 5.61 -10.79 -20.42
C LEU A 71 7.03 -10.97 -19.89
N SER A 72 7.32 -10.45 -18.67
CA SER A 72 8.57 -10.74 -18.00
C SER A 72 8.63 -12.21 -17.58
N ASP A 73 9.83 -12.74 -17.42
CA ASP A 73 10.04 -14.14 -17.05
C ASP A 73 9.44 -14.46 -15.69
N GLU A 74 9.61 -13.56 -14.70
CA GLU A 74 9.04 -13.71 -13.36
C GLU A 74 7.50 -13.75 -13.40
N LEU A 75 6.89 -12.95 -14.26
CA LEU A 75 5.43 -12.95 -14.40
C LEU A 75 4.94 -14.25 -15.06
N VAL A 76 5.63 -14.76 -16.07
CA VAL A 76 5.30 -16.05 -16.70
C VAL A 76 5.43 -17.20 -15.69
N LEU A 77 6.54 -17.23 -14.93
CA LEU A 77 6.72 -18.22 -13.86
C LEU A 77 5.63 -18.15 -12.81
N TYR A 78 5.29 -16.94 -12.36
CA TYR A 78 4.24 -16.75 -11.37
C TYR A 78 2.88 -17.25 -11.86
N ILE A 79 2.49 -16.93 -13.11
CA ILE A 79 1.25 -17.36 -13.73
C ILE A 79 1.18 -18.90 -13.76
N VAL A 80 2.19 -19.54 -14.34
CA VAL A 80 2.23 -20.99 -14.54
C VAL A 80 2.31 -21.73 -13.20
N ASN A 81 3.19 -21.29 -12.28
CA ASN A 81 3.37 -21.95 -10.98
C ASN A 81 2.13 -21.85 -10.10
N ASN A 82 1.35 -20.79 -10.26
CA ASN A 82 0.12 -20.58 -9.52
C ASN A 82 -1.14 -21.06 -10.25
N ASN A 83 -1.02 -21.73 -11.40
CA ASN A 83 -2.11 -22.23 -12.24
C ASN A 83 -3.13 -21.10 -12.57
N ILE A 84 -2.62 -19.91 -12.91
CA ILE A 84 -3.44 -18.78 -13.32
C ILE A 84 -3.63 -18.87 -14.84
N GLU A 85 -4.88 -18.91 -15.30
CA GLU A 85 -5.19 -18.84 -16.71
C GLU A 85 -4.79 -17.47 -17.28
N TYR A 86 -4.08 -17.49 -18.41
CA TYR A 86 -3.68 -16.24 -19.06
C TYR A 86 -4.89 -15.45 -19.55
N SER A 87 -4.83 -14.14 -19.34
CA SER A 87 -5.77 -13.17 -19.91
C SER A 87 -5.06 -11.86 -20.23
N SER A 88 -5.62 -11.08 -21.16
CA SER A 88 -5.09 -9.74 -21.49
C SER A 88 -5.10 -8.77 -20.31
N ASP A 89 -5.93 -9.02 -19.29
CA ASP A 89 -5.95 -8.23 -18.05
C ASP A 89 -4.61 -8.33 -17.30
N ILE A 90 -3.93 -9.48 -17.36
CA ILE A 90 -2.60 -9.67 -16.75
C ILE A 90 -1.59 -8.69 -17.35
N GLU A 91 -1.54 -8.60 -18.68
CA GLU A 91 -0.65 -7.63 -19.34
C GLU A 91 -1.00 -6.19 -19.00
N ASN A 92 -2.28 -5.87 -18.93
CA ASN A 92 -2.73 -4.53 -18.63
C ASN A 92 -2.39 -4.13 -17.18
N TYR A 93 -2.55 -5.04 -16.21
CA TYR A 93 -2.09 -4.80 -14.84
C TYR A 93 -0.56 -4.68 -14.77
N ALA A 94 0.18 -5.55 -15.45
CA ALA A 94 1.64 -5.55 -15.40
C ALA A 94 2.31 -4.27 -15.95
N LYS A 95 1.61 -3.52 -16.81
CA LYS A 95 2.06 -2.24 -17.35
C LYS A 95 1.90 -1.06 -16.38
N GLU A 96 1.11 -1.24 -15.32
CA GLU A 96 0.82 -0.16 -14.38
C GLU A 96 1.96 0.07 -13.39
N LYS A 97 2.24 1.34 -13.07
CA LYS A 97 3.40 1.78 -12.27
C LYS A 97 3.52 1.08 -10.91
N TYR A 98 2.40 0.79 -10.25
CA TYR A 98 2.38 0.25 -8.88
C TYR A 98 1.90 -1.20 -8.83
N PHE A 99 2.03 -1.91 -9.95
CA PHE A 99 1.77 -3.33 -10.00
C PHE A 99 2.66 -4.10 -9.02
N LYS A 100 2.07 -5.05 -8.30
CA LYS A 100 2.77 -5.99 -7.40
C LYS A 100 2.41 -7.41 -7.82
N LEU A 101 3.42 -8.19 -8.15
CA LEU A 101 3.24 -9.57 -8.62
C LEU A 101 2.45 -10.41 -7.60
N ASP A 102 2.78 -10.30 -6.31
CA ASP A 102 2.10 -11.01 -5.22
C ASP A 102 0.59 -10.70 -5.11
N ASN A 103 0.17 -9.56 -5.64
CA ASN A 103 -1.23 -9.16 -5.65
C ASN A 103 -1.99 -9.54 -6.93
N LEU A 104 -1.34 -10.18 -7.92
CA LEU A 104 -1.95 -10.48 -9.22
C LEU A 104 -3.29 -11.21 -9.08
N LYS A 105 -3.35 -12.27 -8.26
CA LYS A 105 -4.61 -13.01 -8.02
C LYS A 105 -5.71 -12.12 -7.46
N ARG A 106 -5.36 -11.18 -6.58
CA ARG A 106 -6.30 -10.23 -5.99
C ARG A 106 -6.81 -9.23 -7.03
N TYR A 107 -5.94 -8.73 -7.91
CA TYR A 107 -6.35 -7.85 -9.02
C TYR A 107 -7.32 -8.54 -9.96
N LEU A 108 -7.02 -9.77 -10.37
CA LEU A 108 -7.88 -10.57 -11.25
C LEU A 108 -9.21 -10.93 -10.59
N GLY A 109 -9.23 -11.20 -9.28
CA GLY A 109 -10.44 -11.48 -8.51
C GLY A 109 -11.27 -10.24 -8.16
N TYR A 110 -10.73 -9.02 -8.32
CA TYR A 110 -11.45 -7.79 -8.00
C TYR A 110 -12.49 -7.47 -9.09
N ASN A 111 -13.73 -7.20 -8.67
CA ASN A 111 -14.76 -6.75 -9.63
C ASN A 111 -14.39 -5.35 -10.15
N LYS A 112 -13.74 -5.33 -11.30
CA LYS A 112 -13.24 -4.10 -11.93
C LYS A 112 -14.36 -3.11 -12.26
N GLY A 113 -15.52 -3.57 -12.71
CA GLY A 113 -16.60 -2.68 -13.18
C GLY A 113 -16.06 -1.67 -14.20
N ASN A 114 -16.32 -0.38 -13.94
CA ASN A 114 -15.83 0.72 -14.76
C ASN A 114 -14.45 1.29 -14.32
N ASN A 115 -13.78 0.67 -13.34
CA ASN A 115 -12.47 1.13 -12.89
C ASN A 115 -11.40 0.87 -13.95
N SER A 116 -10.40 1.76 -14.05
CA SER A 116 -9.17 1.50 -14.79
C SER A 116 -8.31 0.45 -14.06
N TYR A 117 -7.34 -0.15 -14.75
CA TYR A 117 -6.37 -1.08 -14.12
C TYR A 117 -5.58 -0.39 -13.01
N ALA A 118 -5.13 0.85 -13.23
CA ALA A 118 -4.47 1.66 -12.21
C ALA A 118 -5.34 1.86 -10.96
N ASN A 119 -6.65 2.10 -11.13
CA ASN A 119 -7.54 2.28 -9.97
C ASN A 119 -7.81 0.97 -9.22
N VAL A 120 -7.91 -0.17 -9.92
CA VAL A 120 -7.99 -1.49 -9.26
C VAL A 120 -6.72 -1.76 -8.46
N ILE A 121 -5.54 -1.49 -9.02
CA ILE A 121 -4.26 -1.62 -8.31
C ILE A 121 -4.24 -0.74 -7.04
N LYS A 122 -4.65 0.52 -7.15
CA LYS A 122 -4.78 1.44 -6.02
C LYS A 122 -5.66 0.85 -4.91
N LEU A 123 -6.85 0.39 -5.27
CA LEU A 123 -7.84 -0.20 -4.36
C LEU A 123 -7.30 -1.47 -3.69
N VAL A 124 -6.82 -2.43 -4.48
CA VAL A 124 -6.33 -3.72 -3.98
C VAL A 124 -5.06 -3.56 -3.13
N ASN A 125 -4.11 -2.72 -3.56
CA ASN A 125 -2.91 -2.44 -2.76
C ASN A 125 -3.28 -1.82 -1.41
N SER A 126 -4.33 -0.98 -1.35
CA SER A 126 -4.86 -0.41 -0.12
C SER A 126 -5.80 -1.35 0.65
N ASN A 127 -5.84 -2.64 0.29
CA ASN A 127 -6.67 -3.69 0.88
C ASN A 127 -8.19 -3.47 0.79
N ARG A 128 -8.67 -2.69 -0.20
CA ARG A 128 -10.10 -2.40 -0.36
C ARG A 128 -10.92 -3.58 -0.91
N ASP A 129 -10.25 -4.64 -1.33
CA ASP A 129 -10.82 -5.96 -1.64
C ASP A 129 -11.13 -6.79 -0.39
N LYS A 130 -10.64 -6.37 0.79
CA LYS A 130 -10.82 -7.05 2.07
C LYS A 130 -11.88 -6.38 2.95
N THR A 131 -12.49 -7.16 3.81
CA THR A 131 -13.45 -6.65 4.82
C THR A 131 -12.70 -5.90 5.93
N PHE A 132 -13.23 -4.75 6.35
CA PHE A 132 -12.66 -3.99 7.46
C PHE A 132 -12.64 -4.79 8.76
N TYR A 133 -11.58 -4.68 9.50
CA TYR A 133 -11.37 -5.24 10.85
C TYR A 133 -11.34 -6.77 10.94
N THR A 134 -11.45 -7.52 9.82
CA THR A 134 -11.42 -9.00 9.83
C THR A 134 -10.03 -9.56 9.58
N ASP A 135 -9.30 -9.02 8.60
CA ASP A 135 -7.95 -9.48 8.24
C ASP A 135 -6.90 -8.47 8.69
N SER A 136 -7.12 -7.84 9.86
CA SER A 136 -6.20 -6.84 10.37
C SER A 136 -4.92 -7.46 10.93
N VAL A 137 -3.81 -6.82 10.63
CA VAL A 137 -2.49 -7.17 11.15
C VAL A 137 -2.03 -6.16 12.18
N LYS A 138 -1.08 -6.54 13.03
CA LYS A 138 -0.45 -5.60 13.94
C LYS A 138 0.42 -4.61 13.17
N THR A 139 0.30 -3.34 13.56
CA THR A 139 1.14 -2.26 13.06
C THR A 139 2.61 -2.53 13.39
N ASP A 140 3.49 -2.38 12.40
CA ASP A 140 4.93 -2.47 12.60
C ASP A 140 5.45 -1.18 13.25
N LEU A 141 5.74 -1.25 14.55
CA LEU A 141 6.22 -0.11 15.33
C LEU A 141 7.65 0.31 14.96
N SER A 142 8.43 -0.55 14.31
CA SER A 142 9.79 -0.24 13.87
C SER A 142 9.83 0.84 12.78
N LYS A 143 8.71 1.06 12.08
CA LYS A 143 8.54 2.11 11.07
C LYS A 143 8.52 3.53 11.65
N GLY A 144 8.47 3.71 12.97
CA GLY A 144 8.50 5.02 13.63
C GLY A 144 7.37 5.94 13.15
N TYR A 145 7.70 7.11 12.60
CA TYR A 145 6.69 8.05 12.09
C TYR A 145 5.93 7.53 10.86
N LEU A 146 6.46 6.50 10.19
CA LEU A 146 5.87 5.90 9.01
C LEU A 146 4.97 4.70 9.32
N LEU A 147 4.78 4.35 10.58
CA LEU A 147 3.82 3.32 10.95
C LEU A 147 2.42 3.70 10.46
N ILE A 148 1.65 2.72 10.00
CA ILE A 148 0.26 2.93 9.58
C ILE A 148 -0.70 2.35 10.63
N VAL A 149 -1.77 3.09 10.92
CA VAL A 149 -2.89 2.62 11.76
C VAL A 149 -4.18 2.97 11.03
N ASN A 150 -4.94 1.97 10.65
CA ASN A 150 -6.22 2.13 9.97
C ASN A 150 -7.06 0.86 10.15
N LYS A 151 -8.12 0.66 9.39
CA LYS A 151 -9.05 -0.49 9.52
C LYS A 151 -8.42 -1.87 9.23
N TYR A 152 -7.17 -1.92 8.75
CA TYR A 152 -6.40 -3.13 8.47
C TYR A 152 -5.15 -3.29 9.34
N TYR A 153 -4.70 -2.20 9.98
CA TYR A 153 -3.49 -2.16 10.80
C TYR A 153 -3.82 -1.67 12.19
N SER A 154 -3.57 -2.50 13.21
CA SER A 154 -3.98 -2.24 14.60
C SER A 154 -2.81 -2.11 15.57
N LEU A 155 -2.98 -1.27 16.58
CA LEU A 155 -2.12 -1.17 17.75
C LEU A 155 -2.58 -2.13 18.85
N ASP A 156 -1.65 -2.52 19.71
CA ASP A 156 -1.99 -3.19 20.96
C ASP A 156 -2.78 -2.25 21.89
N LYS A 157 -3.70 -2.83 22.68
CA LYS A 157 -4.52 -2.04 23.62
C LYS A 157 -3.70 -1.29 24.66
N ASN A 158 -2.52 -1.81 25.01
CA ASN A 158 -1.63 -1.23 26.02
C ASN A 158 -0.55 -0.32 25.40
N TYR A 159 -0.55 -0.17 24.06
CA TYR A 159 0.43 0.69 23.41
C TYR A 159 0.23 2.15 23.82
N VAL A 160 1.30 2.73 24.34
CA VAL A 160 1.42 4.15 24.69
C VAL A 160 2.78 4.63 24.19
N PRO A 161 2.86 5.72 23.41
CA PRO A 161 4.15 6.30 23.03
C PRO A 161 4.96 6.72 24.25
N SER A 162 6.24 6.38 24.29
CA SER A 162 7.12 6.63 25.45
C SER A 162 7.47 8.11 25.67
N ASN A 163 7.29 8.94 24.66
CA ASN A 163 7.77 10.33 24.62
C ASN A 163 6.62 11.35 24.44
N LEU A 164 5.45 11.06 24.98
CA LEU A 164 4.33 12.00 24.98
C LEU A 164 4.64 13.25 25.81
N VAL A 165 4.32 14.40 25.25
CA VAL A 165 4.47 15.71 25.91
C VAL A 165 3.15 16.47 25.93
N HIS A 166 2.90 17.22 26.99
CA HIS A 166 1.73 18.11 27.10
C HIS A 166 1.96 19.39 26.30
N LEU A 167 0.94 19.80 25.55
CA LEU A 167 0.93 21.08 24.87
C LEU A 167 0.60 22.18 25.88
N THR A 168 1.27 23.34 25.74
CA THR A 168 0.92 24.53 26.50
C THR A 168 -0.37 25.19 25.98
N SER A 169 -0.99 26.07 26.77
CA SER A 169 -2.20 26.81 26.40
C SER A 169 -2.04 27.69 25.15
N ALA A 170 -0.79 27.98 24.74
CA ALA A 170 -0.53 28.64 23.48
C ALA A 170 -0.97 27.81 22.27
N TYR A 171 -0.95 26.46 22.37
CA TYR A 171 -1.16 25.52 21.26
C TYR A 171 -2.40 24.63 21.42
N THR A 172 -3.05 24.64 22.58
CA THR A 172 -4.27 23.86 22.84
C THR A 172 -5.12 24.55 23.91
N ASP A 173 -6.43 24.39 23.82
CA ASP A 173 -7.36 24.82 24.86
C ASP A 173 -7.81 23.63 25.74
N ASN A 174 -7.49 22.39 25.34
CA ASN A 174 -8.02 21.17 25.97
C ASN A 174 -6.95 20.29 26.66
N GLY A 175 -5.71 20.78 26.82
CA GLY A 175 -4.64 20.02 27.46
C GLY A 175 -4.17 18.79 26.65
N CYS A 176 -4.13 18.88 25.34
CA CYS A 176 -3.69 17.80 24.45
C CYS A 176 -2.26 17.34 24.73
N ARG A 177 -1.99 16.08 24.41
CA ARG A 177 -0.64 15.50 24.37
C ARG A 177 -0.31 15.03 22.97
N LEU A 178 0.95 15.16 22.57
CA LEU A 178 1.48 14.64 21.30
C LEU A 178 2.81 13.91 21.55
N GLU A 179 3.21 13.07 20.61
CA GLU A 179 4.59 12.62 20.51
C GLU A 179 5.50 13.84 20.38
N ARG A 180 6.70 13.82 21.01
CA ARG A 180 7.58 14.98 21.19
C ARG A 180 7.92 15.68 19.87
N LYS A 181 8.34 14.92 18.84
CA LYS A 181 8.72 15.51 17.55
C LYS A 181 7.51 16.08 16.81
N THR A 182 6.37 15.43 16.91
CA THR A 182 5.09 15.90 16.38
C THR A 182 4.72 17.24 17.02
N TYR A 183 4.88 17.37 18.34
CA TYR A 183 4.63 18.65 19.03
C TYR A 183 5.60 19.76 18.60
N GLU A 184 6.91 19.46 18.49
CA GLU A 184 7.90 20.42 18.05
C GLU A 184 7.57 20.98 16.66
N GLN A 185 7.17 20.14 15.73
CA GLN A 185 6.80 20.54 14.38
C GLN A 185 5.45 21.28 14.35
N PHE A 186 4.49 20.83 15.15
CA PHE A 186 3.21 21.53 15.30
C PHE A 186 3.38 22.93 15.89
N LYS A 187 4.28 23.08 16.87
CA LYS A 187 4.63 24.37 17.43
C LYS A 187 5.17 25.32 16.35
N MET A 188 6.12 24.87 15.54
CA MET A 188 6.68 25.68 14.43
C MET A 188 5.59 26.08 13.44
N LEU A 189 4.72 25.16 13.08
CA LEU A 189 3.59 25.36 12.17
C LEU A 189 2.65 26.47 12.71
N VAL A 190 2.25 26.38 13.98
CA VAL A 190 1.34 27.35 14.62
C VAL A 190 2.00 28.71 14.75
N ASP A 191 3.29 28.74 15.15
CA ASP A 191 4.04 30.02 15.30
C ASP A 191 4.19 30.74 13.94
N ASP A 192 4.33 29.99 12.83
CA ASP A 192 4.39 30.56 11.49
C ASP A 192 3.02 31.00 10.97
N ALA A 193 1.98 30.21 11.18
CA ALA A 193 0.60 30.61 10.87
C ALA A 193 0.20 31.91 11.59
N LYS A 194 0.65 32.07 12.84
CA LYS A 194 0.41 33.29 13.63
C LYS A 194 1.05 34.52 13.03
N LYS A 195 2.20 34.41 12.34
CA LYS A 195 2.82 35.55 11.62
C LYS A 195 1.94 36.02 10.48
N ASP A 196 1.13 35.12 9.91
CA ASP A 196 0.14 35.43 8.87
C ASP A 196 -1.22 35.90 9.47
N GLY A 197 -1.29 36.09 10.80
CA GLY A 197 -2.51 36.49 11.51
C GLY A 197 -3.54 35.37 11.71
N LEU A 198 -3.12 34.11 11.58
CA LEU A 198 -3.98 32.94 11.69
C LEU A 198 -3.74 32.19 13.03
N TYR A 199 -4.81 31.74 13.66
CA TYR A 199 -4.76 31.20 15.01
C TYR A 199 -5.28 29.77 15.04
N ILE A 200 -4.34 28.81 15.00
CA ILE A 200 -4.60 27.37 14.97
C ILE A 200 -4.35 26.77 16.35
N LYS A 201 -5.24 25.89 16.79
CA LYS A 201 -5.13 25.16 18.06
C LYS A 201 -5.31 23.66 17.83
N CYS A 202 -4.56 22.85 18.56
CA CYS A 202 -4.82 21.41 18.68
C CYS A 202 -6.07 21.20 19.55
N ARG A 203 -7.09 20.59 18.99
CA ARG A 203 -8.35 20.23 19.68
C ARG A 203 -8.30 18.84 20.28
N SER A 204 -7.66 17.90 19.59
CA SER A 204 -7.45 16.52 20.04
C SER A 204 -6.07 16.04 19.59
N GLY A 205 -5.31 15.44 20.49
CA GLY A 205 -4.00 14.85 20.23
C GLY A 205 -4.01 13.36 20.55
N TYR A 206 -3.05 12.89 21.38
CA TYR A 206 -3.02 11.51 21.83
C TYR A 206 -4.33 11.13 22.52
N ARG A 207 -4.83 9.96 22.14
CA ARG A 207 -6.04 9.34 22.69
C ARG A 207 -5.73 7.89 23.00
N SER A 208 -5.90 7.48 24.26
CA SER A 208 -5.65 6.09 24.64
C SER A 208 -6.66 5.12 23.99
N TYR A 209 -6.35 3.84 24.02
CA TYR A 209 -7.29 2.79 23.63
C TYR A 209 -8.64 2.91 24.35
N ASN A 210 -8.61 3.18 25.67
CA ASN A 210 -9.81 3.29 26.48
C ASN A 210 -10.63 4.53 26.13
N ASP A 211 -10.00 5.68 25.88
CA ASP A 211 -10.68 6.89 25.45
C ASP A 211 -11.36 6.66 24.10
N GLN A 212 -10.65 6.02 23.15
CA GLN A 212 -11.21 5.67 21.86
C GLN A 212 -12.37 4.68 21.97
N ASN A 213 -12.27 3.71 22.88
CA ASN A 213 -13.35 2.76 23.15
C ASN A 213 -14.62 3.45 23.68
N TYR A 214 -14.45 4.42 24.54
CA TYR A 214 -15.57 5.23 25.05
C TYR A 214 -16.23 6.02 23.90
N ILE A 215 -15.46 6.74 23.12
CA ILE A 215 -15.95 7.56 21.98
C ILE A 215 -16.67 6.67 20.96
N TYR A 216 -16.04 5.58 20.53
CA TYR A 216 -16.60 4.68 19.54
C TYR A 216 -17.93 4.07 19.99
N ASN A 217 -17.99 3.59 21.25
CA ASN A 217 -19.22 3.02 21.81
C ASN A 217 -20.32 4.08 21.98
N SER A 218 -19.98 5.32 22.33
CA SER A 218 -20.95 6.41 22.39
C SER A 218 -21.60 6.65 21.03
N TYR A 219 -20.80 6.69 19.95
CA TYR A 219 -21.32 6.83 18.60
C TYR A 219 -22.13 5.62 18.15
N ARG A 220 -21.66 4.41 18.45
CA ARG A 220 -22.38 3.17 18.10
C ARG A 220 -23.74 3.11 18.81
N ASN A 221 -23.82 3.51 20.06
CA ASN A 221 -25.07 3.51 20.81
C ASN A 221 -26.04 4.60 20.33
N ALA A 222 -25.54 5.76 19.90
CA ALA A 222 -26.36 6.86 19.44
C ALA A 222 -26.83 6.69 17.98
N HIS A 223 -26.00 6.12 17.08
CA HIS A 223 -26.23 6.14 15.63
C HIS A 223 -26.14 4.76 14.97
N GLY A 224 -25.79 3.71 15.70
CA GLY A 224 -25.59 2.36 15.19
C GLY A 224 -24.19 2.08 14.66
N GLN A 225 -23.91 0.78 14.44
CA GLN A 225 -22.59 0.24 14.08
C GLN A 225 -22.07 0.83 12.76
N VAL A 226 -22.89 0.84 11.71
CA VAL A 226 -22.48 1.29 10.37
C VAL A 226 -22.05 2.77 10.39
N TRP A 227 -22.78 3.60 11.11
CA TRP A 227 -22.44 5.01 11.28
C TRP A 227 -21.14 5.17 12.08
N ALA A 228 -21.01 4.46 13.20
CA ALA A 228 -19.79 4.52 14.01
C ALA A 228 -18.56 4.08 13.24
N ASP A 229 -18.64 3.00 12.45
CA ASP A 229 -17.53 2.51 11.61
C ASP A 229 -17.12 3.49 10.50
N LYS A 230 -18.05 4.37 10.08
CA LYS A 230 -17.77 5.39 9.05
C LYS A 230 -17.05 6.61 9.61
N TYR A 231 -17.45 7.06 10.82
CA TYR A 231 -17.04 8.35 11.40
C TYR A 231 -16.11 8.23 12.60
N SER A 232 -15.78 7.02 13.04
CA SER A 232 -14.88 6.79 14.17
C SER A 232 -14.11 5.49 13.99
N ALA A 233 -12.82 5.50 14.31
CA ALA A 233 -12.04 4.28 14.36
C ALA A 233 -12.47 3.40 15.55
N LYS A 234 -12.43 2.08 15.37
CA LYS A 234 -12.50 1.16 16.50
C LYS A 234 -11.28 1.34 17.42
N PRO A 235 -11.40 1.04 18.73
CA PRO A 235 -10.24 1.09 19.63
C PRO A 235 -9.11 0.17 19.13
N GLY A 236 -7.90 0.69 19.14
CA GLY A 236 -6.71 0.05 18.55
C GLY A 236 -6.49 0.36 17.05
N TYR A 237 -7.45 1.00 16.36
CA TYR A 237 -7.38 1.35 14.95
C TYR A 237 -7.36 2.87 14.69
N SER A 238 -7.18 3.66 15.76
CA SER A 238 -7.10 5.11 15.69
C SER A 238 -5.66 5.60 15.67
N GLU A 239 -5.30 6.46 14.71
CA GLU A 239 -3.99 7.11 14.65
C GLU A 239 -3.70 7.98 15.88
N HIS A 240 -4.71 8.49 16.58
CA HIS A 240 -4.52 9.26 17.82
C HIS A 240 -3.80 8.47 18.91
N GLN A 241 -3.88 7.13 18.93
CA GLN A 241 -3.15 6.31 19.89
C GLN A 241 -1.62 6.36 19.68
N THR A 242 -1.17 6.81 18.50
CA THR A 242 0.26 6.98 18.20
C THR A 242 0.85 8.29 18.74
N GLY A 243 0.02 9.27 19.05
CA GLY A 243 0.46 10.64 19.34
C GLY A 243 0.97 11.42 18.12
N LEU A 244 0.84 10.83 16.90
CA LEU A 244 1.27 11.43 15.63
C LEU A 244 0.12 12.12 14.87
N ALA A 245 -1.12 11.90 15.28
CA ALA A 245 -2.31 12.54 14.71
C ALA A 245 -2.78 13.71 15.59
N ILE A 246 -3.25 14.74 14.92
CA ILE A 246 -3.82 15.94 15.54
C ILE A 246 -5.13 16.32 14.87
N ASP A 247 -6.14 16.65 15.66
CA ASP A 247 -7.30 17.39 15.20
C ASP A 247 -7.09 18.88 15.50
N VAL A 248 -7.14 19.70 14.47
CA VAL A 248 -6.90 21.14 14.59
C VAL A 248 -8.15 21.96 14.32
N MET A 249 -8.22 23.12 14.95
CA MET A 249 -9.30 24.09 14.77
C MET A 249 -8.76 25.52 14.70
N ALA A 250 -9.49 26.37 14.02
CA ALA A 250 -9.29 27.81 14.13
C ALA A 250 -9.77 28.30 15.50
N SER A 251 -9.08 29.28 16.07
CA SER A 251 -9.48 29.90 17.34
C SER A 251 -10.90 30.45 17.24
N GLY A 252 -11.73 30.15 18.22
CA GLY A 252 -13.14 30.56 18.25
C GLY A 252 -14.12 29.66 17.47
N ILE A 253 -13.63 28.64 16.74
CA ILE A 253 -14.48 27.65 16.09
C ILE A 253 -14.57 26.39 16.97
N ASN A 254 -15.79 25.95 17.23
CA ASN A 254 -16.05 24.77 18.10
C ASN A 254 -16.65 23.56 17.34
N ASN A 255 -17.02 23.73 16.07
CA ASN A 255 -17.58 22.68 15.24
C ASN A 255 -16.58 22.28 14.15
N TYR A 256 -16.15 21.03 14.15
CA TYR A 256 -15.22 20.47 13.17
C TYR A 256 -15.68 20.68 11.72
N GLY A 257 -16.98 20.54 11.43
CA GLY A 257 -17.54 20.72 10.08
C GLY A 257 -17.41 22.16 9.54
N GLN A 258 -17.11 23.15 10.39
CA GLN A 258 -16.89 24.53 9.97
C GLN A 258 -15.42 24.84 9.63
N PHE A 259 -14.50 23.96 10.01
CA PHE A 259 -13.06 24.22 9.83
C PHE A 259 -12.66 24.33 8.36
N SER A 260 -13.24 23.54 7.47
CA SER A 260 -12.96 23.60 6.03
C SER A 260 -13.24 24.94 5.37
N GLY A 261 -14.13 25.76 5.95
CA GLY A 261 -14.46 27.10 5.47
C GLY A 261 -13.55 28.22 6.02
N THR A 262 -12.53 27.90 6.83
CA THR A 262 -11.69 28.91 7.48
C THR A 262 -10.42 29.23 6.68
N LYS A 263 -9.84 30.41 6.93
CA LYS A 263 -8.52 30.78 6.37
C LYS A 263 -7.41 29.91 6.95
N GLU A 264 -7.55 29.46 8.19
CA GLU A 264 -6.64 28.53 8.86
C GLU A 264 -6.58 27.20 8.13
N TYR A 265 -7.72 26.63 7.73
CA TYR A 265 -7.75 25.41 6.92
C TYR A 265 -7.04 25.60 5.57
N ALA A 266 -7.36 26.67 4.83
CA ALA A 266 -6.72 26.97 3.56
C ALA A 266 -5.19 27.09 3.69
N TRP A 267 -4.72 27.71 4.78
CA TRP A 267 -3.30 27.82 5.10
C TRP A 267 -2.69 26.44 5.44
N MET A 268 -3.38 25.64 6.25
CA MET A 268 -2.95 24.27 6.60
C MET A 268 -2.76 23.39 5.35
N VAL A 269 -3.73 23.35 4.46
CA VAL A 269 -3.64 22.57 3.20
C VAL A 269 -2.44 23.00 2.36
N LYS A 270 -2.14 24.30 2.33
CA LYS A 270 -1.03 24.86 1.57
C LYS A 270 0.33 24.61 2.21
N ASN A 271 0.44 24.60 3.54
CA ASN A 271 1.71 24.72 4.24
C ASN A 271 2.06 23.54 5.18
N ALA A 272 1.09 22.73 5.64
CA ALA A 272 1.31 21.73 6.67
C ALA A 272 2.43 20.71 6.32
N TYR A 273 2.58 20.37 5.04
CA TYR A 273 3.63 19.45 4.57
C TYR A 273 5.05 19.93 4.87
N LYS A 274 5.27 21.27 4.91
CA LYS A 274 6.57 21.88 5.24
C LYS A 274 7.03 21.58 6.67
N TYR A 275 6.08 21.20 7.52
CA TYR A 275 6.29 20.81 8.92
C TYR A 275 6.09 19.31 9.13
N GLY A 276 5.97 18.54 8.05
CA GLY A 276 5.84 17.09 8.08
C GLY A 276 4.42 16.57 8.34
N PHE A 277 3.39 17.43 8.19
CA PHE A 277 2.00 17.01 8.34
C PHE A 277 1.29 16.85 7.00
N ILE A 278 0.44 15.85 6.91
CA ILE A 278 -0.47 15.62 5.79
C ILE A 278 -1.92 15.77 6.26
N LEU A 279 -2.80 16.28 5.39
CA LEU A 279 -4.24 16.11 5.56
C LEU A 279 -4.54 14.63 5.34
N ARG A 280 -5.03 13.96 6.38
CA ARG A 280 -5.03 12.48 6.41
C ARG A 280 -6.18 11.86 5.62
N TYR A 281 -7.35 12.43 5.71
CA TYR A 281 -8.57 11.93 5.08
C TYR A 281 -9.08 12.96 4.08
N LEU A 282 -8.70 12.75 2.82
CA LEU A 282 -8.97 13.67 1.71
C LEU A 282 -10.40 13.51 1.22
N GLU A 283 -10.97 14.61 0.73
CA GLU A 283 -12.24 14.59 0.03
C GLU A 283 -12.14 13.70 -1.21
N SER A 284 -13.18 12.91 -1.47
CA SER A 284 -13.26 11.93 -2.58
C SER A 284 -12.29 10.73 -2.50
N GLU A 285 -11.56 10.54 -1.39
CA GLU A 285 -10.67 9.39 -1.19
C GLU A 285 -11.16 8.41 -0.10
N GLU A 286 -12.44 8.49 0.28
CA GLU A 286 -13.06 7.58 1.28
C GLU A 286 -13.02 6.12 0.84
N ASN A 287 -13.03 5.88 -0.48
CA ASN A 287 -12.90 4.55 -1.06
C ASN A 287 -11.50 3.95 -0.85
N ILE A 288 -10.47 4.75 -0.60
CA ILE A 288 -9.11 4.30 -0.29
C ILE A 288 -8.87 4.28 1.21
N THR A 289 -9.17 5.36 1.91
CA THR A 289 -8.87 5.50 3.35
C THR A 289 -9.84 4.71 4.24
N GLY A 290 -11.06 4.50 3.75
CA GLY A 290 -12.16 3.89 4.51
C GLY A 290 -12.84 4.82 5.50
N TYR A 291 -12.44 6.10 5.58
CA TYR A 291 -13.02 7.12 6.43
C TYR A 291 -13.57 8.26 5.59
N SER A 292 -14.61 8.94 6.09
CA SER A 292 -15.10 10.15 5.47
C SER A 292 -14.07 11.26 5.53
N TYR A 293 -14.22 12.26 4.66
CA TYR A 293 -13.40 13.47 4.68
C TYR A 293 -13.38 14.14 6.06
N GLU A 294 -12.18 14.48 6.54
CA GLU A 294 -11.96 15.17 7.82
C GLU A 294 -11.00 16.33 7.63
N SER A 295 -11.53 17.54 7.42
CA SER A 295 -10.73 18.76 7.20
C SER A 295 -9.78 19.09 8.37
N TRP A 296 -10.09 18.63 9.56
CA TRP A 296 -9.39 18.91 10.81
C TRP A 296 -8.27 17.92 11.12
N HIS A 297 -8.30 16.71 10.56
CA HIS A 297 -7.41 15.62 10.94
C HIS A 297 -6.12 15.60 10.13
N PHE A 298 -5.01 15.93 10.81
CA PHE A 298 -3.68 15.91 10.23
C PHE A 298 -2.79 14.86 10.88
N ARG A 299 -1.94 14.24 10.07
CA ARG A 299 -1.01 13.21 10.51
C ARG A 299 0.44 13.66 10.27
N TYR A 300 1.28 13.54 11.31
CA TYR A 300 2.73 13.75 11.18
C TYR A 300 3.40 12.50 10.58
N VAL A 301 4.19 12.69 9.54
CA VAL A 301 4.93 11.64 8.81
C VAL A 301 6.37 12.04 8.52
N GLY A 302 6.81 13.24 8.94
CA GLY A 302 8.11 13.83 8.58
C GLY A 302 8.04 14.67 7.30
N VAL A 303 8.94 15.64 7.18
CA VAL A 303 8.89 16.67 6.12
C VAL A 303 9.06 16.08 4.73
N ASP A 304 10.05 15.21 4.54
CA ASP A 304 10.36 14.61 3.23
C ASP A 304 9.18 13.77 2.72
N VAL A 305 8.60 12.97 3.62
CA VAL A 305 7.44 12.11 3.31
C VAL A 305 6.20 12.94 3.01
N ALA A 306 5.89 13.93 3.84
CA ALA A 306 4.75 14.82 3.61
C ALA A 306 4.89 15.59 2.29
N THR A 307 6.09 16.02 1.94
CA THR A 307 6.40 16.68 0.67
C THR A 307 6.17 15.74 -0.51
N LYS A 308 6.63 14.49 -0.42
CA LYS A 308 6.45 13.50 -1.48
C LYS A 308 4.97 13.14 -1.67
N ILE A 309 4.24 12.89 -0.58
CA ILE A 309 2.79 12.63 -0.60
C ILE A 309 2.05 13.77 -1.31
N LYS A 310 2.37 15.02 -0.96
CA LYS A 310 1.77 16.19 -1.59
C LYS A 310 2.09 16.28 -3.09
N ASN A 311 3.36 16.10 -3.46
CA ASN A 311 3.80 16.25 -4.86
C ASN A 311 3.25 15.15 -5.78
N GLU A 312 3.08 13.93 -5.25
CA GLU A 312 2.54 12.79 -5.99
C GLU A 312 1.02 12.66 -5.83
N ASN A 313 0.39 13.52 -5.05
CA ASN A 313 -1.06 13.51 -4.76
C ASN A 313 -1.55 12.13 -4.28
N LEU A 314 -0.86 11.56 -3.28
CA LEU A 314 -1.17 10.25 -2.73
C LEU A 314 -1.98 10.36 -1.43
N THR A 315 -2.81 9.36 -1.16
CA THR A 315 -3.25 9.06 0.20
C THR A 315 -2.09 8.45 1.02
N TYR A 316 -2.22 8.42 2.34
CA TYR A 316 -1.20 7.77 3.18
C TYR A 316 -1.18 6.26 2.99
N GLU A 317 -2.31 5.63 2.70
CA GLU A 317 -2.41 4.23 2.33
C GLU A 317 -1.56 3.90 1.10
N GLU A 318 -1.70 4.68 0.04
CA GLU A 318 -0.93 4.52 -1.20
C GLU A 318 0.57 4.72 -0.94
N TYR A 319 0.94 5.80 -0.24
CA TYR A 319 2.34 6.05 0.09
C TYR A 319 2.95 4.88 0.88
N TYR A 320 2.24 4.39 1.90
CA TYR A 320 2.71 3.28 2.73
C TYR A 320 2.93 2.01 1.90
N GLU A 321 1.96 1.65 1.08
CA GLU A 321 2.05 0.44 0.24
C GLU A 321 3.11 0.54 -0.84
N TYR A 322 3.38 1.75 -1.37
CA TYR A 322 4.33 1.93 -2.48
C TYR A 322 5.78 2.10 -2.03
N TYR A 323 6.01 2.64 -0.84
CA TYR A 323 7.36 3.09 -0.44
C TYR A 323 7.81 2.62 0.95
N VAL A 324 6.94 2.06 1.78
CA VAL A 324 7.27 1.72 3.18
C VAL A 324 7.19 0.22 3.46
N LYS A 325 6.20 -0.47 2.87
CA LYS A 325 5.92 -1.89 3.09
C LYS A 325 6.91 -2.85 2.46
#